data_318b67dfe636d341c88b33e3a0c4ebb6
#
_entry.id   318b67dfe636d341c88b33e3a0c4ebb6
#
_cell.length_a   1.000
_cell.length_b   1.000
_cell.length_c   1.000
_cell.angle_alpha   90.00
_cell.angle_beta   90.00
_cell.angle_gamma   90.00
#
_symmetry.space_group_name_H-M   'P 1'
#
loop_
_entity.id
_entity.type
_entity.pdbx_description
1 polymer ?
#
loop_
_entity_poly.entity_id
_entity_poly.type
_entity_poly.pdbx_seq_one_letter_code
_entity_poly.pdbx_strand_id
1 'polypeptide(L)'
;MTVYGFHASHEQVPPADLLAAAVRAEEAGFGAAMCSDHFSPWSVRQGESGFAWSWLGAALQATDRIPFGVVNAPGQRYHPAIVAQAVGTLASMYPDRFWAALGSGEASNEHITGDRWPRKDVRNARLRECVDVIRALLRGEEVSHDGLVTVDRARLWSLPDTVPPLIGAACSEATAAWCADWADGLITVNAPHERLRRIVDAYRSAGGSGPLRLQVHLSWDPDPDTALAVAHDQWRTNVHGPPASWDLDTAELFDGVSEHVTPERVAEAVNVSADLGQHAAWLQEYADLGFDAVMLHHVGREQSAFIDAFGAEVLPRLDATPAGPARAEEAR
;
A
#
# COMPACT_ATOMS: atom_id res chain seq x y z
N MET A 1 15.50 -12.74 1.47
CA MET A 1 14.39 -13.46 0.77
C MET A 1 13.20 -12.52 0.73
N THR A 2 12.60 -12.30 -0.43
CA THR A 2 11.44 -11.40 -0.61
C THR A 2 10.18 -12.05 -0.04
N VAL A 3 9.39 -11.31 0.72
CA VAL A 3 8.09 -11.76 1.23
C VAL A 3 7.00 -11.40 0.22
N TYR A 4 6.17 -12.37 -0.14
CA TYR A 4 5.01 -12.13 -1.01
C TYR A 4 3.74 -12.06 -0.15
N GLY A 5 3.04 -10.94 -0.25
CA GLY A 5 1.88 -10.62 0.58
C GLY A 5 0.60 -10.40 -0.22
N PHE A 6 -0.53 -10.50 0.45
CA PHE A 6 -1.85 -10.22 -0.10
C PHE A 6 -2.20 -8.73 0.10
N HIS A 7 -2.70 -8.07 -0.95
CA HIS A 7 -3.27 -6.73 -0.82
C HIS A 7 -4.79 -6.79 -0.76
N ALA A 8 -5.34 -6.35 0.36
CA ALA A 8 -6.78 -6.26 0.61
C ALA A 8 -7.32 -4.90 0.11
N SER A 9 -7.99 -4.89 -1.03
CA SER A 9 -8.59 -3.68 -1.62
C SER A 9 -9.97 -3.42 -1.05
N HIS A 10 -10.08 -2.44 -0.19
CA HIS A 10 -11.36 -2.00 0.40
C HIS A 10 -12.31 -1.37 -0.64
N GLU A 11 -11.78 -0.89 -1.76
CA GLU A 11 -12.55 -0.24 -2.82
C GLU A 11 -13.38 -1.22 -3.64
N GLN A 12 -12.98 -2.50 -3.66
CA GLN A 12 -13.51 -3.50 -4.58
C GLN A 12 -14.31 -4.62 -3.90
N VAL A 13 -14.00 -4.93 -2.64
CA VAL A 13 -14.52 -6.12 -1.97
C VAL A 13 -15.23 -5.73 -0.67
N PRO A 14 -16.44 -6.24 -0.41
CA PRO A 14 -17.13 -6.01 0.86
C PRO A 14 -16.26 -6.39 2.06
N PRO A 15 -16.30 -5.65 3.17
CA PRO A 15 -15.40 -5.88 4.30
C PRO A 15 -15.40 -7.30 4.89
N ALA A 16 -16.56 -7.97 4.91
CA ALA A 16 -16.66 -9.34 5.42
C ALA A 16 -15.99 -10.35 4.48
N ASP A 17 -16.19 -10.20 3.16
CA ASP A 17 -15.58 -11.07 2.15
C ASP A 17 -14.07 -10.83 2.08
N LEU A 18 -13.65 -9.57 2.24
CA LEU A 18 -12.24 -9.20 2.31
C LEU A 18 -11.54 -9.80 3.54
N LEU A 19 -12.24 -9.88 4.67
CA LEU A 19 -11.74 -10.55 5.88
C LEU A 19 -11.54 -12.05 5.63
N ALA A 20 -12.53 -12.71 5.02
CA ALA A 20 -12.41 -14.12 4.64
C ALA A 20 -11.26 -14.36 3.65
N ALA A 21 -11.07 -13.45 2.68
CA ALA A 21 -9.96 -13.50 1.74
C ALA A 21 -8.60 -13.37 2.44
N ALA A 22 -8.47 -12.50 3.45
CA ALA A 22 -7.22 -12.33 4.20
C ALA A 22 -6.85 -13.59 5.00
N VAL A 23 -7.83 -14.25 5.64
CA VAL A 23 -7.63 -15.55 6.33
C VAL A 23 -7.20 -16.61 5.32
N ARG A 24 -7.92 -16.71 4.19
CA ARG A 24 -7.57 -17.65 3.11
C ARG A 24 -6.16 -17.41 2.56
N ALA A 25 -5.74 -16.15 2.43
CA ALA A 25 -4.39 -15.82 1.97
C ALA A 25 -3.31 -16.34 2.93
N GLU A 26 -3.51 -16.20 4.25
CA GLU A 26 -2.59 -16.79 5.23
C GLU A 26 -2.54 -18.32 5.12
N GLU A 27 -3.69 -18.99 4.97
CA GLU A 27 -3.78 -20.45 4.77
C GLU A 27 -3.10 -20.90 3.47
N ALA A 28 -3.19 -20.10 2.42
CA ALA A 28 -2.59 -20.36 1.12
C ALA A 28 -1.06 -20.08 1.06
N GLY A 29 -0.46 -19.55 2.15
CA GLY A 29 0.99 -19.35 2.25
C GLY A 29 1.48 -17.94 1.93
N PHE A 30 0.60 -16.95 1.79
CA PHE A 30 1.05 -15.56 1.73
C PHE A 30 1.74 -15.16 3.04
N GLY A 31 2.92 -14.55 2.95
CA GLY A 31 3.77 -14.24 4.11
C GLY A 31 3.47 -12.91 4.78
N ALA A 32 2.60 -12.08 4.21
CA ALA A 32 2.19 -10.78 4.74
C ALA A 32 0.85 -10.34 4.13
N ALA A 33 0.27 -9.28 4.66
CA ALA A 33 -0.84 -8.59 4.02
C ALA A 33 -0.73 -7.07 4.19
N MET A 34 -1.45 -6.33 3.36
CA MET A 34 -1.70 -4.90 3.53
C MET A 34 -3.08 -4.54 3.02
N CYS A 35 -3.60 -3.38 3.42
CA CYS A 35 -4.84 -2.87 2.88
C CYS A 35 -4.71 -1.39 2.47
N SER A 36 -5.60 -0.97 1.58
CA SER A 36 -5.88 0.43 1.30
C SER A 36 -6.68 1.07 2.47
N ASP A 37 -6.62 2.39 2.55
CA ASP A 37 -7.44 3.20 3.48
C ASP A 37 -8.05 4.36 2.71
N HIS A 38 -9.05 4.06 1.92
CA HIS A 38 -9.79 5.01 1.11
C HIS A 38 -11.18 5.27 1.69
N PHE A 39 -11.67 6.49 1.51
CA PHE A 39 -13.05 6.84 1.80
C PHE A 39 -13.96 6.57 0.60
N SER A 40 -13.43 6.75 -0.60
CA SER A 40 -14.13 6.52 -1.86
C SER A 40 -13.39 5.50 -2.72
N PRO A 41 -14.10 4.68 -3.50
CA PRO A 41 -13.47 3.85 -4.52
C PRO A 41 -12.93 4.72 -5.68
N TRP A 42 -12.06 4.14 -6.51
CA TRP A 42 -11.54 4.78 -7.72
C TRP A 42 -12.54 4.80 -8.89
N SER A 43 -13.63 4.07 -8.77
CA SER A 43 -14.67 3.93 -9.79
C SER A 43 -15.97 3.55 -9.12
N VAL A 44 -17.08 4.06 -9.61
CA VAL A 44 -18.42 3.62 -9.19
C VAL A 44 -18.61 2.11 -9.36
N ARG A 45 -17.91 1.49 -10.32
CA ARG A 45 -17.94 0.03 -10.56
C ARG A 45 -17.25 -0.79 -9.48
N GLN A 46 -16.27 -0.25 -8.80
CA GLN A 46 -15.64 -0.91 -7.65
C GLN A 46 -16.62 -1.02 -6.49
N GLY A 47 -17.30 0.08 -6.14
CA GLY A 47 -18.55 0.10 -5.40
C GLY A 47 -18.47 -0.13 -3.90
N GLU A 48 -17.25 -0.29 -3.33
CA GLU A 48 -17.03 -0.54 -1.91
C GLU A 48 -16.08 0.51 -1.32
N SER A 49 -16.09 0.66 0.01
CA SER A 49 -15.05 1.39 0.74
C SER A 49 -15.17 1.12 2.25
N GLY A 50 -14.60 0.02 2.72
CA GLY A 50 -14.61 -0.33 4.13
C GLY A 50 -13.62 0.51 4.95
N PHE A 51 -13.93 0.80 6.21
CA PHE A 51 -13.04 1.53 7.10
C PHE A 51 -11.86 0.66 7.55
N ALA A 52 -10.68 0.93 7.04
CA ALA A 52 -9.48 0.11 7.19
C ALA A 52 -9.10 -0.15 8.66
N TRP A 53 -9.14 0.85 9.52
CA TRP A 53 -8.70 0.72 10.91
C TRP A 53 -9.56 -0.23 11.73
N SER A 54 -10.89 -0.24 11.54
CA SER A 54 -11.79 -1.22 12.17
C SER A 54 -11.56 -2.61 11.62
N TRP A 55 -11.38 -2.72 10.30
CA TRP A 55 -11.15 -3.98 9.62
C TRP A 55 -9.81 -4.62 10.00
N LEU A 56 -8.73 -3.82 10.14
CA LEU A 56 -7.41 -4.29 10.57
C LEU A 56 -7.44 -4.97 11.93
N GLY A 57 -8.20 -4.45 12.89
CA GLY A 57 -8.37 -5.12 14.18
C GLY A 57 -8.99 -6.51 14.03
N ALA A 58 -9.99 -6.66 13.16
CA ALA A 58 -10.61 -7.95 12.87
C ALA A 58 -9.66 -8.89 12.09
N ALA A 59 -8.93 -8.36 11.09
CA ALA A 59 -8.01 -9.14 10.28
C ALA A 59 -6.84 -9.69 11.09
N LEU A 60 -6.22 -8.86 11.93
CA LEU A 60 -5.15 -9.25 12.84
C LEU A 60 -5.63 -10.28 13.88
N GLN A 61 -6.88 -10.19 14.34
CA GLN A 61 -7.47 -11.15 15.27
C GLN A 61 -7.85 -12.49 14.59
N ALA A 62 -8.22 -12.44 13.31
CA ALA A 62 -8.65 -13.62 12.56
C ALA A 62 -7.48 -14.40 11.92
N THR A 63 -6.28 -13.85 11.94
CA THR A 63 -5.05 -14.47 11.42
C THR A 63 -4.02 -14.65 12.53
N ASP A 64 -3.10 -15.61 12.39
CA ASP A 64 -2.19 -15.99 13.45
C ASP A 64 -0.76 -15.45 13.26
N ARG A 65 -0.27 -15.37 12.02
CA ARG A 65 1.15 -15.19 11.71
C ARG A 65 1.48 -13.97 10.88
N ILE A 66 0.68 -13.69 9.83
CA ILE A 66 1.03 -12.67 8.86
C ILE A 66 0.94 -11.26 9.45
N PRO A 67 1.94 -10.40 9.20
CA PRO A 67 1.84 -8.99 9.52
C PRO A 67 0.94 -8.27 8.53
N PHE A 68 0.25 -7.24 9.04
CA PHE A 68 -0.59 -6.36 8.22
C PHE A 68 -0.02 -4.95 8.14
N GLY A 69 -0.13 -4.36 6.96
CA GLY A 69 0.15 -2.95 6.73
C GLY A 69 -1.07 -2.17 6.27
N VAL A 70 -0.99 -0.85 6.44
CA VAL A 70 -1.97 0.08 5.88
C VAL A 70 -1.25 1.25 5.22
N VAL A 71 -1.78 1.73 4.10
CA VAL A 71 -1.33 3.00 3.51
C VAL A 71 -2.35 4.07 3.87
N ASN A 72 -1.94 5.03 4.69
CA ASN A 72 -2.79 6.08 5.27
C ASN A 72 -2.26 7.47 4.94
N ALA A 73 -3.13 8.47 4.93
CA ALA A 73 -2.79 9.87 4.75
C ALA A 73 -3.26 10.72 5.95
N PRO A 74 -2.38 10.97 6.94
CA PRO A 74 -2.71 11.84 8.05
C PRO A 74 -2.67 13.32 7.66
N GLY A 75 -3.47 14.15 8.35
CA GLY A 75 -3.38 15.59 8.32
C GLY A 75 -4.59 16.33 7.73
N GLN A 76 -5.48 15.66 7.01
CA GLN A 76 -6.76 16.26 6.61
C GLN A 76 -7.92 15.41 7.12
N ARG A 77 -8.23 14.28 6.48
CA ARG A 77 -9.28 13.37 6.94
C ARG A 77 -9.01 12.81 8.35
N TYR A 78 -7.74 12.54 8.65
CA TYR A 78 -7.33 12.02 9.95
C TYR A 78 -6.45 13.00 10.72
N HIS A 79 -6.83 13.33 11.93
CA HIS A 79 -5.95 14.00 12.87
C HIS A 79 -4.76 13.09 13.26
N PRO A 80 -3.49 13.59 13.28
CA PRO A 80 -2.32 12.74 13.54
C PRO A 80 -2.37 12.01 14.90
N ALA A 81 -2.97 12.61 15.93
CA ALA A 81 -3.13 11.95 17.23
C ALA A 81 -4.08 10.74 17.16
N ILE A 82 -5.10 10.78 16.28
CA ILE A 82 -5.99 9.63 16.06
C ILE A 82 -5.27 8.51 15.32
N VAL A 83 -4.45 8.87 14.32
CA VAL A 83 -3.61 7.88 13.63
C VAL A 83 -2.62 7.24 14.61
N ALA A 84 -1.94 8.06 15.43
CA ALA A 84 -1.02 7.55 16.46
C ALA A 84 -1.72 6.60 17.45
N GLN A 85 -2.95 6.93 17.87
CA GLN A 85 -3.74 6.08 18.78
C GLN A 85 -4.12 4.76 18.11
N ALA A 86 -4.55 4.77 16.85
CA ALA A 86 -4.88 3.56 16.09
C ALA A 86 -3.65 2.66 15.90
N VAL A 87 -2.51 3.24 15.48
CA VAL A 87 -1.22 2.56 15.33
C VAL A 87 -0.77 1.93 16.66
N GLY A 88 -0.78 2.72 17.74
CA GLY A 88 -0.38 2.26 19.08
C GLY A 88 -1.27 1.13 19.59
N THR A 89 -2.57 1.22 19.36
CA THR A 89 -3.54 0.19 19.76
C THR A 89 -3.29 -1.13 19.04
N LEU A 90 -3.19 -1.10 17.70
CA LEU A 90 -2.95 -2.31 16.90
C LEU A 90 -1.60 -2.95 17.24
N ALA A 91 -0.55 -2.15 17.37
CA ALA A 91 0.77 -2.65 17.72
C ALA A 91 0.85 -3.23 19.15
N SER A 92 0.10 -2.67 20.10
CA SER A 92 0.01 -3.20 21.46
C SER A 92 -0.78 -4.52 21.52
N MET A 93 -1.86 -4.65 20.73
CA MET A 93 -2.67 -5.87 20.66
C MET A 93 -1.97 -7.00 19.89
N TYR A 94 -1.18 -6.66 18.89
CA TYR A 94 -0.56 -7.60 17.94
C TYR A 94 0.93 -7.25 17.74
N PRO A 95 1.79 -7.52 18.73
CA PRO A 95 3.22 -7.20 18.66
C PRO A 95 3.88 -7.76 17.40
N ASP A 96 4.71 -6.94 16.74
CA ASP A 96 5.48 -7.24 15.53
C ASP A 96 4.64 -7.62 14.29
N ARG A 97 3.32 -7.50 14.36
CA ARG A 97 2.41 -7.85 13.26
C ARG A 97 1.76 -6.65 12.57
N PHE A 98 2.19 -5.43 12.88
CA PHE A 98 1.59 -4.24 12.29
C PHE A 98 2.64 -3.23 11.81
N TRP A 99 2.38 -2.57 10.69
CA TRP A 99 3.14 -1.42 10.17
C TRP A 99 2.21 -0.44 9.46
N ALA A 100 2.59 0.84 9.45
CA ALA A 100 1.83 1.89 8.76
C ALA A 100 2.70 2.58 7.71
N ALA A 101 2.19 2.70 6.49
CA ALA A 101 2.77 3.58 5.48
C ALA A 101 2.01 4.90 5.45
N LEU A 102 2.75 6.00 5.40
CA LEU A 102 2.20 7.34 5.44
C LEU A 102 2.46 8.07 4.13
N GLY A 103 1.39 8.58 3.53
CA GLY A 103 1.39 9.35 2.29
C GLY A 103 0.76 10.73 2.46
N SER A 104 0.87 11.57 1.42
CA SER A 104 0.35 12.94 1.47
C SER A 104 -1.11 13.07 1.02
N GLY A 105 -1.78 11.95 0.80
CA GLY A 105 -3.21 11.87 0.45
C GLY A 105 -3.55 12.14 -1.01
N GLU A 106 -4.82 11.97 -1.30
CA GLU A 106 -5.49 12.13 -2.59
C GLU A 106 -6.81 12.86 -2.39
N ALA A 107 -7.20 13.72 -3.32
CA ALA A 107 -8.40 14.54 -3.19
C ALA A 107 -9.67 13.68 -2.98
N SER A 108 -9.77 12.54 -3.66
CA SER A 108 -10.91 11.62 -3.57
C SER A 108 -11.21 11.13 -2.15
N ASN A 109 -10.19 11.05 -1.30
CA ASN A 109 -10.33 10.59 0.08
C ASN A 109 -10.44 11.74 1.09
N GLU A 110 -9.80 12.87 0.78
CA GLU A 110 -9.59 13.94 1.75
C GLU A 110 -10.63 15.07 1.64
N HIS A 111 -11.29 15.25 0.48
CA HIS A 111 -12.26 16.33 0.23
C HIS A 111 -13.48 16.31 1.17
N ILE A 112 -13.77 15.18 1.80
CA ILE A 112 -14.92 14.98 2.70
C ILE A 112 -14.91 15.90 3.91
N THR A 113 -13.77 16.49 4.27
CA THR A 113 -13.67 17.45 5.37
C THR A 113 -14.26 18.83 5.01
N GLY A 114 -14.48 19.09 3.71
CA GLY A 114 -14.86 20.41 3.20
C GLY A 114 -13.71 21.40 3.09
N ASP A 115 -12.52 21.03 3.51
CA ASP A 115 -11.32 21.83 3.34
C ASP A 115 -10.83 21.81 1.90
N ARG A 116 -10.16 22.89 1.49
CA ARG A 116 -9.54 22.93 0.17
C ARG A 116 -8.42 21.91 0.06
N TRP A 117 -8.35 21.24 -1.09
CA TRP A 117 -7.23 20.36 -1.41
C TRP A 117 -5.95 21.17 -1.63
N PRO A 118 -4.91 20.98 -0.82
CA PRO A 118 -3.70 21.79 -0.91
C PRO A 118 -2.78 21.34 -2.03
N ARG A 119 -1.87 22.20 -2.44
CA ARG A 119 -0.78 21.86 -3.36
C ARG A 119 0.15 20.80 -2.74
N LYS A 120 0.86 20.06 -3.58
CA LYS A 120 1.73 18.95 -3.18
C LYS A 120 2.80 19.33 -2.15
N ASP A 121 3.40 20.51 -2.29
CA ASP A 121 4.39 21.01 -1.36
C ASP A 121 3.82 21.22 0.06
N VAL A 122 2.62 21.78 0.15
CA VAL A 122 1.91 21.98 1.43
C VAL A 122 1.49 20.62 2.02
N ARG A 123 1.01 19.69 1.18
CA ARG A 123 0.65 18.34 1.64
C ARG A 123 1.84 17.59 2.21
N ASN A 124 3.01 17.71 1.57
CA ASN A 124 4.25 17.09 2.07
C ASN A 124 4.71 17.73 3.39
N ALA A 125 4.66 19.06 3.51
CA ALA A 125 4.99 19.75 4.75
C ALA A 125 4.04 19.32 5.88
N ARG A 126 2.73 19.26 5.62
CA ARG A 126 1.73 18.78 6.56
C ARG A 126 1.98 17.33 6.97
N LEU A 127 2.29 16.45 6.02
CA LEU A 127 2.64 15.06 6.32
C LEU A 127 3.86 14.98 7.25
N ARG A 128 4.89 15.81 7.03
CA ARG A 128 6.07 15.83 7.91
C ARG A 128 5.71 16.19 9.35
N GLU A 129 4.90 17.24 9.55
CA GLU A 129 4.42 17.60 10.88
C GLU A 129 3.61 16.46 11.52
N CYS A 130 2.74 15.79 10.74
CA CYS A 130 1.99 14.62 11.21
C CYS A 130 2.91 13.48 11.65
N VAL A 131 3.96 13.18 10.88
CA VAL A 131 4.93 12.12 11.23
C VAL A 131 5.64 12.45 12.55
N ASP A 132 6.08 13.70 12.73
CA ASP A 132 6.76 14.13 13.95
C ASP A 132 5.84 14.01 15.17
N VAL A 133 4.57 14.44 15.04
CA VAL A 133 3.54 14.28 16.07
C VAL A 133 3.28 12.80 16.38
N ILE A 134 3.06 11.96 15.35
CA ILE A 134 2.79 10.53 15.53
C ILE A 134 3.94 9.85 16.26
N ARG A 135 5.19 10.10 15.85
CA ARG A 135 6.38 9.52 16.49
C ARG A 135 6.51 9.94 17.95
N ALA A 136 6.31 11.21 18.26
CA ALA A 136 6.39 11.71 19.64
C ALA A 136 5.30 11.08 20.53
N LEU A 137 4.06 10.98 20.03
CA LEU A 137 2.97 10.33 20.74
C LEU A 137 3.23 8.83 20.99
N LEU A 138 3.76 8.11 20.00
CA LEU A 138 4.10 6.69 20.13
C LEU A 138 5.26 6.44 21.10
N ARG A 139 6.11 7.44 21.39
CA ARG A 139 7.11 7.40 22.47
C ARG A 139 6.53 7.74 23.86
N GLY A 140 5.23 8.06 23.95
CA GLY A 140 4.58 8.43 25.20
C GLY A 140 4.74 9.89 25.61
N GLU A 141 5.24 10.74 24.72
CA GLU A 141 5.38 12.17 24.97
C GLU A 141 4.03 12.88 24.98
N GLU A 142 3.90 13.97 25.77
CA GLU A 142 2.80 14.91 25.63
C GLU A 142 3.15 15.92 24.54
N VAL A 143 2.28 16.05 23.54
CA VAL A 143 2.53 16.87 22.33
C VAL A 143 1.56 18.03 22.25
N SER A 144 2.09 19.25 22.12
CA SER A 144 1.39 20.42 21.60
C SER A 144 2.09 20.91 20.35
N HIS A 145 1.34 21.17 19.29
CA HIS A 145 1.84 21.60 17.99
C HIS A 145 0.87 22.62 17.38
N ASP A 146 1.39 23.68 16.79
CA ASP A 146 0.63 24.72 16.10
C ASP A 146 1.29 25.03 14.74
N GLY A 147 0.77 24.42 13.69
CA GLY A 147 1.31 24.49 12.34
C GLY A 147 0.24 24.18 11.30
N LEU A 148 0.59 23.38 10.29
CA LEU A 148 -0.35 22.86 9.29
C LEU A 148 -1.32 21.82 9.88
N VAL A 149 -1.01 21.32 11.07
CA VAL A 149 -1.93 20.60 11.95
C VAL A 149 -1.84 21.22 13.34
N THR A 150 -2.93 21.16 14.10
CA THR A 150 -2.96 21.67 15.48
C THR A 150 -3.16 20.53 16.45
N VAL A 151 -2.34 20.46 17.48
CA VAL A 151 -2.43 19.46 18.57
C VAL A 151 -2.29 20.19 19.90
N ASP A 152 -3.23 19.95 20.83
CA ASP A 152 -3.21 20.55 22.17
C ASP A 152 -3.05 19.46 23.23
N ARG A 153 -1.88 19.40 23.89
CA ARG A 153 -1.56 18.51 25.02
C ARG A 153 -2.03 17.07 24.84
N ALA A 154 -1.84 16.54 23.61
CA ALA A 154 -2.19 15.15 23.33
C ALA A 154 -1.15 14.19 23.90
N ARG A 155 -1.63 13.08 24.47
CA ARG A 155 -0.78 12.00 24.99
C ARG A 155 -1.48 10.65 24.81
N LEU A 156 -0.75 9.64 24.39
CA LEU A 156 -1.23 8.28 24.38
C LEU A 156 -1.08 7.64 25.78
N TRP A 157 -2.10 6.93 26.21
CA TRP A 157 -2.12 6.24 27.51
C TRP A 157 -1.86 4.73 27.37
N SER A 158 -2.11 4.16 26.20
CA SER A 158 -1.74 2.79 25.83
C SER A 158 -0.65 2.84 24.80
N LEU A 159 0.52 2.31 25.13
CA LEU A 159 1.70 2.32 24.27
C LEU A 159 2.09 0.88 23.94
N PRO A 160 2.54 0.62 22.71
CA PRO A 160 3.17 -0.65 22.37
C PRO A 160 4.55 -0.77 23.01
N ASP A 161 4.97 -1.98 23.35
CA ASP A 161 6.33 -2.24 23.82
C ASP A 161 7.39 -1.91 22.75
N THR A 162 7.03 -2.15 21.48
CA THR A 162 7.84 -1.80 20.31
C THR A 162 7.04 -0.89 19.39
N VAL A 163 7.57 0.29 19.07
CA VAL A 163 6.94 1.20 18.12
C VAL A 163 7.02 0.58 16.72
N PRO A 164 5.88 0.41 16.03
CA PRO A 164 5.88 -0.19 14.70
C PRO A 164 6.52 0.76 13.68
N PRO A 165 7.11 0.22 12.60
CA PRO A 165 7.74 1.04 11.58
C PRO A 165 6.74 1.93 10.86
N LEU A 166 7.11 3.21 10.67
CA LEU A 166 6.39 4.18 9.86
C LEU A 166 7.08 4.29 8.49
N ILE A 167 6.42 3.77 7.47
CA ILE A 167 6.95 3.63 6.12
C ILE A 167 6.57 4.85 5.28
N GLY A 168 7.46 5.36 4.43
CA GLY A 168 7.14 6.43 3.49
C GLY A 168 6.48 5.89 2.23
N ALA A 169 5.32 6.43 1.84
CA ALA A 169 4.67 6.10 0.57
C ALA A 169 5.12 7.07 -0.55
N ALA A 170 5.73 6.54 -1.61
CA ALA A 170 6.30 7.37 -2.67
C ALA A 170 6.15 6.73 -4.05
N CYS A 171 5.62 7.51 -5.01
CA CYS A 171 5.49 7.11 -6.42
C CYS A 171 6.43 7.92 -7.34
N SER A 172 7.37 8.70 -6.78
CA SER A 172 8.35 9.48 -7.55
C SER A 172 9.70 9.52 -6.84
N GLU A 173 10.77 9.71 -7.62
CA GLU A 173 12.14 9.83 -7.16
C GLU A 173 12.30 10.93 -6.09
N ALA A 174 11.73 12.11 -6.35
CA ALA A 174 11.79 13.24 -5.42
C ALA A 174 11.10 12.93 -4.07
N THR A 175 9.94 12.25 -4.09
CA THR A 175 9.24 11.85 -2.87
C THR A 175 10.00 10.73 -2.15
N ALA A 176 10.58 9.78 -2.87
CA ALA A 176 11.39 8.71 -2.30
C ALA A 176 12.63 9.25 -1.58
N ALA A 177 13.37 10.17 -2.21
CA ALA A 177 14.49 10.85 -1.59
C ALA A 177 14.09 11.62 -0.32
N TRP A 178 12.95 12.32 -0.37
CA TRP A 178 12.42 13.04 0.80
C TRP A 178 11.99 12.09 1.93
N CYS A 179 11.43 10.90 1.61
CA CYS A 179 11.08 9.91 2.61
C CYS A 179 12.29 9.37 3.37
N ALA A 180 13.47 9.34 2.76
CA ALA A 180 14.71 8.88 3.41
C ALA A 180 15.08 9.66 4.67
N ASP A 181 14.61 10.90 4.80
CA ASP A 181 14.89 11.76 5.97
C ASP A 181 14.07 11.38 7.21
N TRP A 182 12.95 10.66 7.04
CA TRP A 182 12.04 10.44 8.15
C TRP A 182 11.45 9.03 8.25
N ALA A 183 11.43 8.26 7.15
CA ALA A 183 10.73 6.99 7.12
C ALA A 183 11.64 5.81 7.51
N ASP A 184 11.06 4.82 8.19
CA ASP A 184 11.75 3.59 8.57
C ASP A 184 11.85 2.59 7.40
N GLY A 185 11.28 2.92 6.24
CA GLY A 185 11.30 2.15 5.00
C GLY A 185 10.53 2.87 3.91
N LEU A 186 10.44 2.26 2.73
CA LEU A 186 9.74 2.83 1.57
C LEU A 186 8.72 1.85 1.02
N ILE A 187 7.54 2.35 0.62
CA ILE A 187 6.60 1.61 -0.22
C ILE A 187 6.31 2.39 -1.49
N THR A 188 6.23 1.67 -2.61
CA THR A 188 5.81 2.22 -3.91
C THR A 188 4.82 1.27 -4.59
N VAL A 189 4.30 1.68 -5.75
CA VAL A 189 3.43 0.85 -6.59
C VAL A 189 4.18 0.41 -7.85
N ASN A 190 3.74 -0.66 -8.49
CA ASN A 190 4.37 -1.16 -9.70
C ASN A 190 4.41 -0.08 -10.80
N ALA A 191 5.51 -0.08 -11.51
CA ALA A 191 5.83 0.82 -12.61
C ALA A 191 6.87 0.10 -13.51
N PRO A 192 7.19 0.61 -14.69
CA PRO A 192 8.29 0.06 -15.47
C PRO A 192 9.57 -0.07 -14.63
N HIS A 193 10.30 -1.18 -14.78
CA HIS A 193 11.44 -1.56 -13.92
C HIS A 193 12.50 -0.45 -13.80
N GLU A 194 12.77 0.25 -14.89
CA GLU A 194 13.71 1.37 -14.89
C GLU A 194 13.26 2.50 -13.96
N ARG A 195 11.96 2.79 -13.91
CA ARG A 195 11.40 3.79 -12.99
C ARG A 195 11.49 3.31 -11.55
N LEU A 196 11.19 2.03 -11.28
CA LEU A 196 11.33 1.45 -9.95
C LEU A 196 12.78 1.53 -9.46
N ARG A 197 13.77 1.21 -10.31
CA ARG A 197 15.21 1.39 -9.96
C ARG A 197 15.51 2.82 -9.57
N ARG A 198 15.10 3.82 -10.39
CA ARG A 198 15.33 5.23 -10.05
C ARG A 198 14.69 5.66 -8.72
N ILE A 199 13.49 5.15 -8.40
CA ILE A 199 12.82 5.42 -7.11
C ILE A 199 13.64 4.82 -5.96
N VAL A 200 14.07 3.57 -6.09
CA VAL A 200 14.92 2.88 -5.09
C VAL A 200 16.26 3.59 -4.93
N ASP A 201 16.93 3.90 -6.03
CA ASP A 201 18.23 4.60 -6.03
C ASP A 201 18.12 5.98 -5.39
N ALA A 202 17.05 6.72 -5.66
CA ALA A 202 16.80 8.03 -5.04
C ALA A 202 16.63 7.92 -3.52
N TYR A 203 15.88 6.92 -3.02
CA TYR A 203 15.74 6.66 -1.60
C TYR A 203 17.07 6.28 -0.96
N ARG A 204 17.81 5.34 -1.55
CA ARG A 204 19.10 4.85 -1.04
C ARG A 204 20.18 5.95 -1.06
N SER A 205 20.25 6.71 -2.15
CA SER A 205 21.24 7.81 -2.30
C SER A 205 20.98 8.96 -1.32
N ALA A 206 19.74 9.14 -0.89
CA ALA A 206 19.38 10.11 0.15
C ALA A 206 19.60 9.60 1.59
N GLY A 207 20.15 8.38 1.77
CA GLY A 207 20.46 7.79 3.07
C GLY A 207 19.42 6.83 3.62
N GLY A 208 18.36 6.55 2.88
CA GLY A 208 17.33 5.59 3.28
C GLY A 208 17.88 4.17 3.33
N SER A 209 17.85 3.53 4.51
CA SER A 209 18.38 2.18 4.74
C SER A 209 17.33 1.12 5.05
N GLY A 210 16.08 1.54 5.30
CA GLY A 210 14.99 0.66 5.70
C GLY A 210 14.48 -0.25 4.57
N PRO A 211 13.58 -1.19 4.90
CA PRO A 211 13.04 -2.14 3.93
C PRO A 211 12.22 -1.47 2.84
N LEU A 212 12.27 -2.09 1.65
CA LEU A 212 11.54 -1.67 0.46
C LEU A 212 10.33 -2.56 0.25
N ARG A 213 9.17 -1.96 0.02
CA ARG A 213 7.92 -2.66 -0.27
C ARG A 213 7.37 -2.20 -1.62
N LEU A 214 6.77 -3.14 -2.34
CA LEU A 214 6.13 -2.89 -3.64
C LEU A 214 4.69 -3.42 -3.61
N GLN A 215 3.73 -2.59 -3.98
CA GLN A 215 2.39 -3.06 -4.32
C GLN A 215 2.33 -3.31 -5.83
N VAL A 216 1.92 -4.51 -6.22
CA VAL A 216 1.81 -4.92 -7.63
C VAL A 216 0.35 -5.15 -7.99
N HIS A 217 -0.14 -4.41 -9.00
CA HIS A 217 -1.45 -4.65 -9.59
C HIS A 217 -1.35 -5.77 -10.61
N LEU A 218 -2.18 -6.77 -10.46
CA LEU A 218 -2.26 -7.91 -11.38
C LEU A 218 -3.70 -8.36 -11.59
N SER A 219 -3.94 -8.98 -12.74
CA SER A 219 -5.20 -9.64 -13.04
C SER A 219 -4.91 -11.05 -13.56
N TRP A 220 -5.52 -12.02 -12.93
CA TRP A 220 -5.42 -13.42 -13.31
C TRP A 220 -6.80 -14.05 -13.40
N ASP A 221 -7.01 -14.82 -14.44
CA ASP A 221 -8.11 -15.75 -14.63
C ASP A 221 -7.62 -16.87 -15.54
N PRO A 222 -8.11 -18.13 -15.42
CA PRO A 222 -7.74 -19.22 -16.34
C PRO A 222 -8.02 -18.89 -17.81
N ASP A 223 -9.01 -18.02 -18.07
CA ASP A 223 -9.32 -17.51 -19.39
C ASP A 223 -8.65 -16.14 -19.58
N PRO A 224 -7.73 -15.97 -20.55
CA PRO A 224 -6.99 -14.72 -20.76
C PRO A 224 -7.91 -13.54 -21.15
N ASP A 225 -8.98 -13.77 -21.86
CA ASP A 225 -9.92 -12.72 -22.23
C ASP A 225 -10.70 -12.21 -21.01
N THR A 226 -11.04 -13.10 -20.09
CA THR A 226 -11.65 -12.76 -18.80
C THR A 226 -10.65 -11.98 -17.93
N ALA A 227 -9.40 -12.41 -17.84
CA ALA A 227 -8.36 -11.68 -17.08
C ALA A 227 -8.22 -10.23 -17.57
N LEU A 228 -8.21 -10.01 -18.87
CA LEU A 228 -8.12 -8.68 -19.48
C LEU A 228 -9.39 -7.86 -19.25
N ALA A 229 -10.56 -8.47 -19.40
CA ALA A 229 -11.85 -7.82 -19.20
C ALA A 229 -12.03 -7.35 -17.75
N VAL A 230 -11.63 -8.18 -16.77
CA VAL A 230 -11.63 -7.85 -15.34
C VAL A 230 -10.68 -6.67 -15.04
N ALA A 231 -9.46 -6.71 -15.55
CA ALA A 231 -8.52 -5.60 -15.39
C ALA A 231 -9.08 -4.29 -15.96
N HIS A 232 -9.64 -4.34 -17.16
CA HIS A 232 -10.25 -3.17 -17.80
C HIS A 232 -11.46 -2.65 -17.02
N ASP A 233 -12.36 -3.51 -16.59
CA ASP A 233 -13.55 -3.09 -15.83
C ASP A 233 -13.16 -2.44 -14.51
N GLN A 234 -12.26 -3.06 -13.74
CA GLN A 234 -11.98 -2.68 -12.36
C GLN A 234 -10.84 -1.68 -12.21
N TRP A 235 -9.91 -1.56 -13.20
CA TRP A 235 -8.67 -0.80 -13.00
C TRP A 235 -8.40 0.28 -14.08
N ARG A 236 -9.30 0.51 -15.03
CA ARG A 236 -9.08 1.53 -16.09
C ARG A 236 -8.96 2.96 -15.56
N THR A 237 -9.49 3.26 -14.37
CA THR A 237 -9.36 4.56 -13.72
C THR A 237 -7.97 4.81 -13.16
N ASN A 238 -7.16 3.77 -12.98
CA ASN A 238 -5.82 3.85 -12.36
C ASN A 238 -4.66 3.93 -13.37
N VAL A 239 -4.96 4.11 -14.67
CA VAL A 239 -3.91 4.32 -15.70
C VAL A 239 -3.47 5.78 -15.81
N HIS A 240 -4.17 6.69 -15.14
CA HIS A 240 -3.85 8.11 -15.16
C HIS A 240 -2.74 8.42 -14.16
N GLY A 241 -1.71 9.08 -14.66
CA GLY A 241 -0.64 9.60 -13.82
C GLY A 241 -0.98 10.93 -13.15
N PRO A 242 -0.10 11.41 -12.25
CA PRO A 242 -0.24 12.74 -11.67
C PRO A 242 -0.30 13.85 -12.75
N PRO A 243 -1.05 14.94 -12.52
CA PRO A 243 -1.78 15.25 -11.29
C PRO A 243 -3.16 14.60 -11.17
N ALA A 244 -3.71 14.02 -12.25
CA ALA A 244 -5.09 13.51 -12.28
C ALA A 244 -5.36 12.50 -11.15
N SER A 245 -4.47 11.53 -10.94
CA SER A 245 -4.62 10.53 -9.88
C SER A 245 -4.65 11.09 -8.45
N TRP A 246 -4.21 12.34 -8.24
CA TRP A 246 -4.18 12.97 -6.91
C TRP A 246 -5.21 14.07 -6.72
N ASP A 247 -5.67 14.68 -7.81
CA ASP A 247 -6.44 15.92 -7.76
C ASP A 247 -7.91 15.74 -8.17
N LEU A 248 -8.28 14.58 -8.76
CA LEU A 248 -9.68 14.21 -8.94
C LEU A 248 -10.29 13.80 -7.59
N ASP A 249 -11.49 14.29 -7.31
CA ASP A 249 -12.10 14.19 -5.98
C ASP A 249 -13.30 13.23 -5.90
N THR A 250 -13.81 12.70 -7.02
CA THR A 250 -14.94 11.75 -6.99
C THR A 250 -14.74 10.57 -7.94
N ALA A 251 -15.37 9.44 -7.60
CA ALA A 251 -15.35 8.23 -8.44
C ALA A 251 -15.95 8.47 -9.83
N GLU A 252 -16.97 9.33 -9.93
CA GLU A 252 -17.61 9.71 -11.19
C GLU A 252 -16.66 10.49 -12.11
N LEU A 253 -15.82 11.36 -11.55
CA LEU A 253 -14.82 12.08 -12.35
C LEU A 253 -13.73 11.14 -12.86
N PHE A 254 -13.27 10.20 -12.03
CA PHE A 254 -12.35 9.14 -12.48
C PHE A 254 -12.96 8.31 -13.60
N ASP A 255 -14.23 7.91 -13.47
CA ASP A 255 -14.95 7.19 -14.53
C ASP A 255 -15.07 8.01 -15.81
N GLY A 256 -15.40 9.30 -15.69
CA GLY A 256 -15.55 10.21 -16.83
C GLY A 256 -14.26 10.39 -17.62
N VAL A 257 -13.10 10.62 -16.96
CA VAL A 257 -11.82 10.76 -17.65
C VAL A 257 -11.31 9.43 -18.22
N SER A 258 -11.86 8.31 -17.76
CA SER A 258 -11.44 6.95 -18.15
C SER A 258 -12.36 6.31 -19.18
N GLU A 259 -13.39 7.02 -19.67
CA GLU A 259 -14.40 6.47 -20.58
C GLU A 259 -13.81 5.82 -21.85
N HIS A 260 -12.71 6.40 -22.36
CA HIS A 260 -12.06 5.95 -23.59
C HIS A 260 -10.75 5.16 -23.36
N VAL A 261 -10.46 4.77 -22.11
CA VAL A 261 -9.32 3.91 -21.81
C VAL A 261 -9.58 2.51 -22.37
N THR A 262 -8.66 2.00 -23.20
CA THR A 262 -8.80 0.68 -23.81
C THR A 262 -8.24 -0.43 -22.91
N PRO A 263 -8.65 -1.70 -23.10
CA PRO A 263 -8.08 -2.83 -22.36
C PRO A 263 -6.56 -2.94 -22.51
N GLU A 264 -6.01 -2.68 -23.72
CA GLU A 264 -4.57 -2.72 -23.99
C GLU A 264 -3.83 -1.67 -23.15
N ARG A 265 -4.41 -0.46 -22.99
CA ARG A 265 -3.83 0.59 -22.15
C ARG A 265 -3.79 0.18 -20.68
N VAL A 266 -4.79 -0.57 -20.21
CA VAL A 266 -4.79 -1.11 -18.83
C VAL A 266 -3.72 -2.18 -18.67
N ALA A 267 -3.53 -3.05 -19.65
CA ALA A 267 -2.50 -4.09 -19.64
C ALA A 267 -1.05 -3.54 -19.62
N GLU A 268 -0.83 -2.26 -19.95
CA GLU A 268 0.47 -1.60 -19.76
C GLU A 268 0.75 -1.25 -18.29
N ALA A 269 -0.29 -1.14 -17.46
CA ALA A 269 -0.19 -0.73 -16.04
C ALA A 269 -0.46 -1.89 -15.05
N VAL A 270 -1.12 -2.94 -15.51
CA VAL A 270 -1.51 -4.13 -14.74
C VAL A 270 -0.87 -5.36 -15.37
N ASN A 271 -0.29 -6.23 -14.56
CA ASN A 271 0.23 -7.52 -15.03
C ASN A 271 -0.95 -8.47 -15.31
N VAL A 272 -1.36 -8.58 -16.56
CA VAL A 272 -2.52 -9.39 -16.98
C VAL A 272 -2.05 -10.68 -17.66
N SER A 273 -2.42 -11.85 -17.13
CA SER A 273 -2.10 -13.14 -17.75
C SER A 273 -2.98 -14.26 -17.18
N ALA A 274 -3.27 -15.28 -18.00
CA ALA A 274 -3.80 -16.57 -17.55
C ALA A 274 -2.69 -17.52 -17.12
N ASP A 275 -1.44 -17.26 -17.50
CA ASP A 275 -0.30 -18.11 -17.19
C ASP A 275 0.32 -17.77 -15.81
N LEU A 276 0.15 -18.68 -14.84
CA LEU A 276 0.74 -18.56 -13.50
C LEU A 276 2.28 -18.55 -13.53
N GLY A 277 2.90 -19.19 -14.53
CA GLY A 277 4.35 -19.13 -14.73
C GLY A 277 4.82 -17.73 -15.11
N GLN A 278 4.05 -17.02 -15.92
CA GLN A 278 4.33 -15.64 -16.28
C GLN A 278 4.20 -14.70 -15.06
N HIS A 279 3.20 -14.90 -14.20
CA HIS A 279 3.09 -14.16 -12.94
C HIS A 279 4.29 -14.42 -12.02
N ALA A 280 4.71 -15.68 -11.87
CA ALA A 280 5.90 -16.01 -11.08
C ALA A 280 7.16 -15.32 -11.64
N ALA A 281 7.34 -15.27 -12.96
CA ALA A 281 8.46 -14.59 -13.60
C ALA A 281 8.46 -13.09 -13.29
N TRP A 282 7.35 -12.38 -13.45
CA TRP A 282 7.23 -10.95 -13.10
C TRP A 282 7.52 -10.69 -11.63
N LEU A 283 7.02 -11.54 -10.73
CA LEU A 283 7.24 -11.37 -9.29
C LEU A 283 8.72 -11.57 -8.92
N GLN A 284 9.40 -12.51 -9.59
CA GLN A 284 10.85 -12.70 -9.43
C GLN A 284 11.63 -11.48 -9.93
N GLU A 285 11.26 -10.88 -11.07
CA GLU A 285 11.88 -9.67 -11.58
C GLU A 285 11.78 -8.50 -10.58
N TYR A 286 10.64 -8.35 -9.88
CA TYR A 286 10.50 -7.37 -8.80
C TYR A 286 11.37 -7.68 -7.59
N ALA A 287 11.48 -8.95 -7.20
CA ALA A 287 12.38 -9.37 -6.13
C ALA A 287 13.84 -9.06 -6.47
N ASP A 288 14.25 -9.26 -7.72
CA ASP A 288 15.60 -8.97 -8.21
C ASP A 288 15.93 -7.47 -8.23
N LEU A 289 14.93 -6.59 -8.20
CA LEU A 289 15.10 -5.16 -7.99
C LEU A 289 15.43 -4.80 -6.53
N GLY A 290 15.38 -5.77 -5.61
CA GLY A 290 15.74 -5.60 -4.20
C GLY A 290 14.59 -5.19 -3.28
N PHE A 291 13.34 -5.47 -3.66
CA PHE A 291 12.20 -5.30 -2.76
C PHE A 291 12.17 -6.42 -1.72
N ASP A 292 12.06 -6.03 -0.45
CA ASP A 292 11.97 -6.97 0.69
C ASP A 292 10.57 -7.59 0.79
N ALA A 293 9.54 -6.89 0.32
CA ALA A 293 8.18 -7.42 0.26
C ALA A 293 7.46 -6.93 -1.01
N VAL A 294 6.69 -7.83 -1.62
CA VAL A 294 5.83 -7.57 -2.79
C VAL A 294 4.39 -7.93 -2.44
N MET A 295 3.52 -6.94 -2.43
CA MET A 295 2.12 -7.07 -2.07
C MET A 295 1.28 -7.23 -3.34
N LEU A 296 0.63 -8.37 -3.50
CA LEU A 296 -0.12 -8.76 -4.68
C LEU A 296 -1.55 -8.25 -4.60
N HIS A 297 -1.86 -7.27 -5.44
CA HIS A 297 -3.20 -6.75 -5.61
C HIS A 297 -3.84 -7.35 -6.87
N HIS A 298 -4.61 -8.41 -6.71
CA HIS A 298 -5.51 -8.88 -7.76
C HIS A 298 -6.64 -7.87 -7.93
N VAL A 299 -6.70 -7.24 -9.11
CA VAL A 299 -7.65 -6.14 -9.37
C VAL A 299 -9.08 -6.61 -9.65
N GLY A 300 -9.35 -7.92 -9.64
CA GLY A 300 -10.68 -8.49 -9.70
C GLY A 300 -11.39 -8.46 -8.34
N ARG A 301 -12.72 -8.54 -8.36
CA ARG A 301 -13.53 -8.62 -7.12
C ARG A 301 -13.52 -10.03 -6.51
N GLU A 302 -13.39 -11.08 -7.34
CA GLU A 302 -13.29 -12.47 -6.89
C GLU A 302 -11.86 -12.79 -6.47
N GLN A 303 -11.62 -12.94 -5.17
CA GLN A 303 -10.29 -13.12 -4.60
C GLN A 303 -9.94 -14.58 -4.36
N SER A 304 -10.94 -15.46 -4.13
CA SER A 304 -10.68 -16.84 -3.68
C SER A 304 -9.92 -17.66 -4.69
N ALA A 305 -10.34 -17.61 -5.96
CA ALA A 305 -9.70 -18.38 -7.03
C ALA A 305 -8.25 -17.91 -7.27
N PHE A 306 -8.01 -16.59 -7.22
CA PHE A 306 -6.68 -16.01 -7.30
C PHE A 306 -5.79 -16.50 -6.14
N ILE A 307 -6.27 -16.40 -4.90
CA ILE A 307 -5.52 -16.77 -3.71
C ILE A 307 -5.12 -18.26 -3.78
N ASP A 308 -6.05 -19.15 -4.13
CA ASP A 308 -5.79 -20.57 -4.23
C ASP A 308 -4.77 -20.91 -5.31
N ALA A 309 -4.95 -20.36 -6.52
CA ALA A 309 -4.05 -20.61 -7.63
C ALA A 309 -2.62 -20.10 -7.36
N PHE A 310 -2.51 -18.90 -6.79
CA PHE A 310 -1.21 -18.33 -6.46
C PHE A 310 -0.54 -19.07 -5.30
N GLY A 311 -1.27 -19.44 -4.26
CA GLY A 311 -0.76 -20.25 -3.16
C GLY A 311 -0.27 -21.62 -3.61
N ALA A 312 -1.00 -22.27 -4.51
CA ALA A 312 -0.65 -23.61 -4.98
C ALA A 312 0.49 -23.61 -6.02
N GLU A 313 0.58 -22.60 -6.89
CA GLU A 313 1.46 -22.70 -8.05
C GLU A 313 2.49 -21.55 -8.17
N VAL A 314 2.20 -20.34 -7.70
CA VAL A 314 3.09 -19.19 -7.86
C VAL A 314 4.07 -19.10 -6.69
N LEU A 315 3.56 -19.02 -5.46
CA LEU A 315 4.40 -18.87 -4.25
C LEU A 315 5.46 -19.95 -4.11
N PRO A 316 5.16 -21.26 -4.31
CA PRO A 316 6.17 -22.31 -4.21
C PRO A 316 7.30 -22.20 -5.25
N ARG A 317 7.05 -21.62 -6.42
CA ARG A 317 8.10 -21.40 -7.45
C ARG A 317 9.06 -20.29 -7.01
N LEU A 318 8.57 -19.27 -6.32
CA LEU A 318 9.36 -18.14 -5.83
C LEU A 318 10.24 -18.53 -4.63
N ASP A 319 9.73 -19.37 -3.74
CA ASP A 319 10.46 -19.91 -2.59
C ASP A 319 11.57 -20.88 -2.99
N ALA A 320 11.37 -21.62 -4.10
CA ALA A 320 12.33 -22.58 -4.64
C ALA A 320 13.48 -21.93 -5.42
N THR A 321 13.38 -20.64 -5.76
CA THR A 321 14.45 -19.94 -6.48
C THR A 321 15.59 -19.60 -5.50
N PRO A 322 16.84 -20.14 -5.67
CA PRO A 322 17.96 -19.78 -4.81
C PRO A 322 18.19 -18.27 -4.86
N ALA A 323 18.39 -17.64 -3.71
CA ALA A 323 18.83 -16.25 -3.66
C ALA A 323 20.02 -16.09 -4.60
N GLY A 324 19.91 -15.19 -5.58
CA GLY A 324 21.01 -14.89 -6.49
C GLY A 324 22.28 -14.58 -5.71
N PRO A 325 23.48 -14.73 -6.28
CA PRO A 325 24.73 -14.59 -5.56
C PRO A 325 24.76 -13.27 -4.81
N ALA A 326 25.03 -13.35 -3.52
CA ALA A 326 25.21 -12.18 -2.65
C ALA A 326 26.15 -11.20 -3.36
N ARG A 327 25.70 -9.95 -3.53
CA ARG A 327 26.59 -8.90 -4.05
C ARG A 327 27.84 -8.90 -3.20
N ALA A 328 28.98 -9.22 -3.84
CA ALA A 328 30.27 -9.13 -3.17
C ALA A 328 30.42 -7.70 -2.64
N GLU A 329 30.62 -7.59 -1.33
CA GLU A 329 31.12 -6.36 -0.72
C GLU A 329 32.43 -6.00 -1.42
N GLU A 330 32.40 -5.01 -2.30
CA GLU A 330 33.61 -4.34 -2.71
C GLU A 330 34.12 -3.52 -1.51
N ALA A 331 34.90 -4.21 -0.71
CA ALA A 331 35.79 -3.55 0.24
C ALA A 331 36.87 -2.79 -0.53
N ARG A 332 36.78 -1.45 -0.50
CA ARG A 332 37.98 -0.58 -0.50
C ARG A 332 37.63 0.79 0.06
#